data_480b2fd045fafae31c8a6c37be4e8646
#
_entry.id   480b2fd045fafae31c8a6c37be4e8646
#
_cell.length_a   1.000
_cell.length_b   1.000
_cell.length_c   1.000
_cell.angle_alpha   90.00
_cell.angle_beta   90.00
_cell.angle_gamma   90.00
#
_symmetry.space_group_name_H-M   'P 1'
#
loop_
_entity.id
_entity.type
_entity.pdbx_description
1 polymer ?
#
loop_
_entity_poly.entity_id
_entity_poly.type
_entity_poly.pdbx_seq_one_letter_code
_entity_poly.pdbx_strand_id
1 'polypeptide(L)'
;MKGFGWFGNWTGKGNNAQNYLKMLPDSVDFVSLWGTRGYLSDEQKADLKFFQEVKGGKALLCWIIQDLGDQLTPKGLNATQYWVEEKGQGNFIEGVKAYANAICDSIEKYNLDGFDIDYEPGYGHSGTLANYQTISPSGNNKMQVFIET
;
A
#
# COMPACT_ATOMS: atom_id res chain seq x y z
N MET A 1 7.33 -8.73 -23.50
CA MET A 1 7.83 -7.71 -22.52
C MET A 1 6.64 -7.28 -21.72
N LYS A 2 6.72 -7.20 -20.39
CA LYS A 2 5.61 -6.73 -19.54
C LYS A 2 5.80 -5.26 -19.21
N GLY A 3 4.72 -4.46 -19.38
CA GLY A 3 4.72 -3.03 -19.06
C GLY A 3 4.33 -2.81 -17.59
N PHE A 4 5.14 -2.04 -16.86
CA PHE A 4 4.87 -1.61 -15.48
C PHE A 4 4.95 -0.08 -15.37
N GLY A 5 4.11 0.52 -14.55
CA GLY A 5 4.16 1.95 -14.27
C GLY A 5 3.45 2.35 -12.97
N TRP A 6 3.78 3.53 -12.48
CA TRP A 6 3.05 4.16 -11.37
C TRP A 6 1.90 5.00 -11.91
N PHE A 7 0.75 4.90 -11.29
CA PHE A 7 -0.45 5.64 -11.66
C PHE A 7 -0.92 6.50 -10.49
N GLY A 8 -0.66 7.79 -10.58
CA GLY A 8 -1.13 8.80 -9.62
C GLY A 8 -2.51 9.35 -9.99
N ASN A 9 -3.13 10.04 -9.04
CA ASN A 9 -4.42 10.72 -9.23
C ASN A 9 -5.60 9.83 -9.66
N TRP A 10 -5.54 8.56 -9.35
CA TRP A 10 -6.63 7.64 -9.66
C TRP A 10 -7.89 7.94 -8.84
N THR A 11 -8.96 8.27 -9.52
CA THR A 11 -10.27 8.53 -8.89
C THR A 11 -11.39 7.64 -9.44
N GLY A 12 -11.23 7.11 -10.65
CA GLY A 12 -12.25 6.34 -11.36
C GLY A 12 -13.48 7.18 -11.75
N LYS A 13 -13.37 8.53 -11.71
CA LYS A 13 -14.48 9.45 -12.01
C LYS A 13 -14.02 10.74 -12.68
N GLY A 14 -14.99 11.51 -13.20
CA GLY A 14 -14.74 12.78 -13.91
C GLY A 14 -14.50 12.57 -15.41
N ASN A 15 -14.13 13.65 -16.11
CA ASN A 15 -13.98 13.65 -17.56
C ASN A 15 -12.53 13.53 -18.05
N ASN A 16 -11.57 13.40 -17.11
CA ASN A 16 -10.15 13.29 -17.45
C ASN A 16 -9.76 11.81 -17.58
N ALA A 17 -9.26 11.43 -18.75
CA ALA A 17 -8.75 10.08 -18.99
C ALA A 17 -7.65 9.64 -18.02
N GLN A 18 -6.86 10.58 -17.50
CA GLN A 18 -5.81 10.31 -16.50
C GLN A 18 -6.35 9.86 -15.13
N ASN A 19 -7.67 9.95 -14.91
CA ASN A 19 -8.30 9.51 -13.66
C ASN A 19 -8.74 8.05 -13.69
N TYR A 20 -8.52 7.33 -14.81
CA TYR A 20 -9.06 5.98 -15.02
C TYR A 20 -8.00 4.97 -15.43
N LEU A 21 -8.01 3.81 -14.77
CA LEU A 21 -7.21 2.64 -15.18
C LEU A 21 -7.65 2.09 -16.54
N LYS A 22 -8.95 2.09 -16.83
CA LYS A 22 -9.50 1.63 -18.10
C LYS A 22 -8.97 2.41 -19.32
N MET A 23 -8.45 3.61 -19.12
CA MET A 23 -7.90 4.45 -20.17
C MET A 23 -6.39 4.23 -20.39
N LEU A 24 -5.74 3.42 -19.57
CA LEU A 24 -4.34 3.05 -19.79
C LEU A 24 -4.19 2.26 -21.09
N PRO A 25 -3.04 2.39 -21.78
CA PRO A 25 -2.74 1.56 -22.96
C PRO A 25 -2.79 0.06 -22.64
N ASP A 26 -3.18 -0.76 -23.61
CA ASP A 26 -3.23 -2.23 -23.47
C ASP A 26 -1.85 -2.87 -23.28
N SER A 27 -0.78 -2.11 -23.48
CA SER A 27 0.59 -2.54 -23.21
C SER A 27 1.02 -2.43 -21.75
N VAL A 28 0.15 -1.88 -20.86
CA VAL A 28 0.38 -1.81 -19.44
C VAL A 28 -0.17 -3.06 -18.77
N ASP A 29 0.72 -3.93 -18.30
CA ASP A 29 0.34 -5.19 -17.63
C ASP A 29 0.18 -5.00 -16.11
N PHE A 30 1.03 -4.17 -15.51
CA PHE A 30 1.05 -3.90 -14.07
C PHE A 30 1.01 -2.41 -13.80
N VAL A 31 0.23 -2.01 -12.80
CA VAL A 31 0.16 -0.61 -12.35
C VAL A 31 0.27 -0.53 -10.84
N SER A 32 1.13 0.35 -10.36
CA SER A 32 1.24 0.71 -8.95
C SER A 32 0.38 1.94 -8.69
N LEU A 33 -0.61 1.82 -7.81
CA LEU A 33 -1.63 2.83 -7.53
C LEU A 33 -1.10 3.85 -6.52
N TRP A 34 -0.24 4.75 -6.99
CA TRP A 34 0.42 5.74 -6.17
C TRP A 34 -0.56 6.69 -5.48
N GLY A 35 -0.40 6.88 -4.17
CA GLY A 35 -1.24 7.76 -3.38
C GLY A 35 -2.64 7.24 -3.09
N THR A 36 -2.93 6.00 -3.46
CA THR A 36 -4.18 5.34 -3.11
C THR A 36 -4.07 4.75 -1.71
N ARG A 37 -5.03 5.07 -0.86
CA ARG A 37 -5.11 4.53 0.50
C ARG A 37 -5.64 3.09 0.50
N GLY A 38 -5.61 2.44 1.67
CA GLY A 38 -6.10 1.09 1.86
C GLY A 38 -7.63 0.90 1.78
N TYR A 39 -8.35 1.81 1.12
CA TYR A 39 -9.78 1.69 0.82
C TYR A 39 -10.14 2.38 -0.50
N LEU A 40 -11.07 1.80 -1.24
CA LEU A 40 -11.49 2.27 -2.56
C LEU A 40 -12.93 2.77 -2.57
N SER A 41 -13.21 3.80 -3.36
CA SER A 41 -14.56 4.23 -3.69
C SER A 41 -15.24 3.24 -4.63
N ASP A 42 -16.57 3.35 -4.79
CA ASP A 42 -17.31 2.48 -5.70
C ASP A 42 -16.92 2.71 -7.16
N GLU A 43 -16.58 3.96 -7.53
CA GLU A 43 -16.06 4.30 -8.85
C GLU A 43 -14.69 3.68 -9.09
N GLN A 44 -13.80 3.70 -8.11
CA GLN A 44 -12.49 3.04 -8.19
C GLN A 44 -12.64 1.52 -8.31
N LYS A 45 -13.55 0.90 -7.54
CA LYS A 45 -13.83 -0.54 -7.65
C LYS A 45 -14.31 -0.94 -9.05
N ALA A 46 -15.22 -0.15 -9.64
CA ALA A 46 -15.73 -0.41 -10.97
C ALA A 46 -14.64 -0.28 -12.06
N ASP A 47 -13.80 0.74 -11.95
CA ASP A 47 -12.70 0.98 -12.87
C ASP A 47 -11.60 -0.10 -12.74
N LEU A 48 -11.26 -0.51 -11.50
CA LEU A 48 -10.34 -1.60 -11.21
C LEU A 48 -10.84 -2.93 -11.83
N LYS A 49 -12.11 -3.25 -11.61
CA LYS A 49 -12.71 -4.45 -12.18
C LYS A 49 -12.61 -4.47 -13.71
N PHE A 50 -12.91 -3.37 -14.37
CA PHE A 50 -12.74 -3.27 -15.82
C PHE A 50 -11.28 -3.49 -16.25
N PHE A 51 -10.33 -2.86 -15.56
CA PHE A 51 -8.90 -3.00 -15.86
C PHE A 51 -8.42 -4.45 -15.72
N GLN A 52 -8.83 -5.13 -14.67
CA GLN A 52 -8.45 -6.53 -14.43
C GLN A 52 -9.14 -7.51 -15.37
N GLU A 53 -10.48 -7.42 -15.53
CA GLU A 53 -11.27 -8.42 -16.25
C GLU A 53 -11.28 -8.21 -17.76
N VAL A 54 -11.25 -6.96 -18.22
CA VAL A 54 -11.34 -6.65 -19.65
C VAL A 54 -9.95 -6.44 -20.28
N LYS A 55 -9.07 -5.72 -19.57
CA LYS A 55 -7.71 -5.43 -20.07
C LYS A 55 -6.67 -6.45 -19.60
N GLY A 56 -7.01 -7.32 -18.65
CA GLY A 56 -6.07 -8.32 -18.10
C GLY A 56 -4.96 -7.73 -17.24
N GLY A 57 -5.11 -6.48 -16.80
CA GLY A 57 -4.11 -5.76 -16.01
C GLY A 57 -4.05 -6.21 -14.55
N LYS A 58 -2.95 -5.89 -13.89
CA LYS A 58 -2.70 -6.12 -12.46
C LYS A 58 -2.48 -4.80 -11.75
N ALA A 59 -3.12 -4.62 -10.60
CA ALA A 59 -3.06 -3.39 -9.83
C ALA A 59 -2.55 -3.64 -8.41
N LEU A 60 -1.52 -2.89 -8.03
CA LEU A 60 -0.87 -2.97 -6.72
C LEU A 60 -1.16 -1.70 -5.92
N LEU A 61 -1.48 -1.83 -4.63
CA LEU A 61 -1.42 -0.69 -3.73
C LEU A 61 0.02 -0.21 -3.60
N CYS A 62 0.22 1.08 -3.42
CA CYS A 62 1.56 1.66 -3.24
C CYS A 62 1.50 2.90 -2.36
N TRP A 63 2.33 2.93 -1.35
CA TRP A 63 2.68 4.15 -0.60
C TRP A 63 4.05 4.02 0.05
N ILE A 64 4.62 5.16 0.40
CA ILE A 64 5.88 5.19 1.16
C ILE A 64 5.61 4.62 2.56
N ILE A 65 6.36 3.59 2.92
CA ILE A 65 6.39 3.06 4.28
C ILE A 65 7.40 3.87 5.10
N GLN A 66 6.89 4.67 6.02
CA GLN A 66 7.67 5.51 6.91
C GLN A 66 7.43 5.13 8.37
N ASP A 67 6.19 5.30 8.81
CA ASP A 67 5.78 5.01 10.18
C ASP A 67 4.86 3.79 10.25
N LEU A 68 4.86 3.13 11.40
CA LEU A 68 3.92 2.07 11.67
C LEU A 68 2.47 2.59 11.57
N GLY A 69 1.69 2.00 10.67
CA GLY A 69 0.29 2.33 10.49
C GLY A 69 0.00 3.37 9.39
N ASP A 70 1.02 3.79 8.61
CA ASP A 70 0.83 4.72 7.50
C ASP A 70 -0.34 4.31 6.58
N GLN A 71 -1.17 5.27 6.22
CA GLN A 71 -2.38 5.15 5.39
C GLN A 71 -3.52 4.29 5.97
N LEU A 72 -3.32 3.53 7.05
CA LEU A 72 -4.31 2.63 7.63
C LEU A 72 -4.71 2.95 9.07
N THR A 73 -4.00 3.84 9.76
CA THR A 73 -4.43 4.28 11.08
C THR A 73 -5.81 4.95 10.98
N PRO A 74 -6.82 4.51 11.73
CA PRO A 74 -8.13 5.12 11.71
C PRO A 74 -8.08 6.61 12.04
N LYS A 75 -8.91 7.40 11.37
CA LYS A 75 -8.95 8.85 11.56
C LYS A 75 -9.20 9.23 13.01
N GLY A 76 -8.36 10.11 13.53
CA GLY A 76 -8.45 10.63 14.90
C GLY A 76 -7.79 9.76 15.97
N LEU A 77 -7.22 8.60 15.61
CA LEU A 77 -6.48 7.75 16.52
C LEU A 77 -4.97 8.02 16.42
N ASN A 78 -4.28 7.81 17.57
CA ASN A 78 -2.82 7.81 17.59
C ASN A 78 -2.30 6.47 17.07
N ALA A 79 -1.36 6.51 16.13
CA ALA A 79 -0.83 5.31 15.48
C ALA A 79 -0.15 4.35 16.47
N THR A 80 0.67 4.85 17.40
CA THR A 80 1.34 4.02 18.40
C THR A 80 0.32 3.35 19.32
N GLN A 81 -0.65 4.10 19.81
CA GLN A 81 -1.69 3.54 20.68
C GLN A 81 -2.49 2.46 19.94
N TYR A 82 -2.91 2.72 18.72
CA TYR A 82 -3.72 1.76 17.95
C TYR A 82 -2.91 0.51 17.55
N TRP A 83 -1.72 0.69 16.97
CA TRP A 83 -0.97 -0.45 16.41
C TRP A 83 -0.11 -1.16 17.42
N VAL A 84 0.52 -0.43 18.38
CA VAL A 84 1.39 -1.06 19.37
C VAL A 84 0.59 -1.50 20.58
N GLU A 85 -0.15 -0.58 21.23
CA GLU A 85 -0.82 -0.90 22.50
C GLU A 85 -2.05 -1.80 22.28
N GLU A 86 -2.92 -1.46 21.34
CA GLU A 86 -4.16 -2.23 21.14
C GLU A 86 -3.92 -3.48 20.31
N LYS A 87 -3.43 -3.33 19.08
CA LYS A 87 -3.24 -4.46 18.14
C LYS A 87 -2.04 -5.32 18.51
N GLY A 88 -0.96 -4.72 18.96
CA GLY A 88 0.28 -5.39 19.33
C GLY A 88 0.36 -5.79 20.80
N GLN A 89 -0.66 -5.48 21.62
CA GLN A 89 -0.69 -5.77 23.07
C GLN A 89 0.57 -5.26 23.79
N GLY A 90 1.01 -4.04 23.45
CA GLY A 90 2.20 -3.40 23.97
C GLY A 90 3.51 -3.83 23.31
N ASN A 91 3.48 -4.70 22.31
CA ASN A 91 4.65 -5.17 21.57
C ASN A 91 4.71 -4.55 20.17
N PHE A 92 5.81 -3.82 19.88
CA PHE A 92 5.98 -3.15 18.62
C PHE A 92 6.02 -4.13 17.43
N ILE A 93 6.71 -5.25 17.56
CA ILE A 93 6.82 -6.27 16.49
C ILE A 93 5.45 -6.90 16.19
N GLU A 94 4.65 -7.18 17.20
CA GLU A 94 3.28 -7.65 16.99
C GLU A 94 2.40 -6.57 16.32
N GLY A 95 2.63 -5.29 16.65
CA GLY A 95 2.03 -4.16 15.94
C GLY A 95 2.42 -4.09 14.46
N VAL A 96 3.69 -4.37 14.13
CA VAL A 96 4.18 -4.45 12.73
C VAL A 96 3.46 -5.56 11.97
N LYS A 97 3.32 -6.76 12.56
CA LYS A 97 2.57 -7.86 11.97
C LYS A 97 1.09 -7.51 11.76
N ALA A 98 0.47 -6.88 12.75
CA ALA A 98 -0.92 -6.45 12.64
C ALA A 98 -1.10 -5.43 11.48
N TYR A 99 -0.17 -4.52 11.32
CA TYR A 99 -0.18 -3.55 10.21
C TYR A 99 0.01 -4.22 8.84
N ALA A 100 0.97 -5.12 8.71
CA ALA A 100 1.18 -5.88 7.47
C ALA A 100 -0.07 -6.69 7.10
N ASN A 101 -0.67 -7.40 8.05
CA ASN A 101 -1.92 -8.13 7.85
C ASN A 101 -3.07 -7.20 7.43
N ALA A 102 -3.19 -6.00 8.00
CA ALA A 102 -4.21 -5.04 7.61
C ALA A 102 -4.05 -4.53 6.16
N ILE A 103 -2.82 -4.45 5.65
CA ILE A 103 -2.56 -4.20 4.22
C ILE A 103 -3.05 -5.39 3.39
N CYS A 104 -2.73 -6.61 3.78
CA CYS A 104 -3.20 -7.82 3.10
C CYS A 104 -4.74 -7.91 3.10
N ASP A 105 -5.38 -7.62 4.22
CA ASP A 105 -6.84 -7.57 4.32
C ASP A 105 -7.45 -6.55 3.33
N SER A 106 -6.80 -5.39 3.14
CA SER A 106 -7.24 -4.39 2.16
C SER A 106 -7.07 -4.88 0.72
N ILE A 107 -5.97 -5.57 0.42
CA ILE A 107 -5.71 -6.18 -0.88
C ILE A 107 -6.78 -7.22 -1.20
N GLU A 108 -7.07 -8.12 -0.28
CA GLU A 108 -8.11 -9.15 -0.44
C GLU A 108 -9.51 -8.53 -0.57
N LYS A 109 -9.84 -7.61 0.33
CA LYS A 109 -11.16 -6.94 0.36
C LYS A 109 -11.50 -6.26 -0.96
N TYR A 110 -10.53 -5.65 -1.63
CA TYR A 110 -10.73 -4.90 -2.86
C TYR A 110 -10.29 -5.65 -4.11
N ASN A 111 -9.92 -6.92 -3.98
CA ASN A 111 -9.45 -7.75 -5.08
C ASN A 111 -8.27 -7.12 -5.84
N LEU A 112 -7.34 -6.54 -5.11
CA LEU A 112 -6.08 -6.03 -5.65
C LEU A 112 -5.08 -7.17 -5.83
N ASP A 113 -4.05 -6.94 -6.62
CA ASP A 113 -3.08 -7.98 -6.99
C ASP A 113 -1.83 -7.98 -6.10
N GLY A 114 -1.68 -7.03 -5.19
CA GLY A 114 -0.57 -6.98 -4.26
C GLY A 114 -0.26 -5.59 -3.71
N PHE A 115 0.90 -5.46 -3.08
CA PHE A 115 1.43 -4.23 -2.52
C PHE A 115 2.83 -3.94 -3.05
N ASP A 116 3.04 -2.74 -3.57
CA ASP A 116 4.34 -2.21 -3.97
C ASP A 116 4.89 -1.35 -2.82
N ILE A 117 5.94 -1.86 -2.17
CA ILE A 117 6.54 -1.21 -1.00
C ILE A 117 7.50 -0.12 -1.47
N ASP A 118 7.14 1.14 -1.25
CA ASP A 118 8.06 2.26 -1.44
C ASP A 118 8.85 2.50 -0.14
N TYR A 119 10.13 2.16 -0.16
CA TYR A 119 11.03 2.21 1.00
C TYR A 119 12.20 3.18 0.77
N GLU A 120 12.09 4.39 1.32
CA GLU A 120 13.01 5.50 1.05
C GLU A 120 13.60 6.17 2.31
N PRO A 121 14.19 5.45 3.27
CA PRO A 121 14.61 6.04 4.55
C PRO A 121 15.67 7.12 4.40
N GLY A 122 16.48 7.11 3.34
CA GLY A 122 17.55 8.09 3.11
C GLY A 122 17.09 9.40 2.47
N TYR A 123 15.84 9.50 2.06
CA TYR A 123 15.32 10.64 1.29
C TYR A 123 14.25 11.43 2.05
N GLY A 124 14.40 11.54 3.38
CA GLY A 124 13.46 12.28 4.23
C GLY A 124 12.23 11.47 4.68
N HIS A 125 12.18 10.18 4.39
CA HIS A 125 11.09 9.27 4.75
C HIS A 125 11.48 8.25 5.81
N SER A 126 12.41 8.61 6.70
CA SER A 126 12.73 7.80 7.89
C SER A 126 11.69 7.99 8.99
N GLY A 127 11.29 6.91 9.64
CA GLY A 127 10.27 6.91 10.70
C GLY A 127 10.40 5.72 11.64
N THR A 128 9.32 5.39 12.31
CA THR A 128 9.29 4.32 13.31
C THR A 128 9.44 2.92 12.72
N LEU A 129 9.04 2.73 11.47
CA LEU A 129 9.16 1.45 10.75
C LEU A 129 10.31 1.49 9.73
N ALA A 130 10.41 2.53 8.90
CA ALA A 130 11.43 2.65 7.86
C ALA A 130 12.64 3.46 8.33
N ASN A 131 13.78 2.80 8.47
CA ASN A 131 15.07 3.44 8.69
C ASN A 131 16.20 2.47 8.28
N TYR A 132 17.43 2.96 8.16
CA TYR A 132 18.57 2.11 7.75
C TYR A 132 18.84 0.93 8.68
N GLN A 133 18.42 0.99 9.93
CA GLN A 133 18.64 -0.05 10.91
C GLN A 133 17.61 -1.18 10.83
N THR A 134 16.45 -0.94 10.23
CA THR A 134 15.34 -1.91 10.22
C THR A 134 15.56 -3.10 9.29
N ILE A 135 16.53 -3.03 8.39
CA ILE A 135 16.93 -4.11 7.49
C ILE A 135 18.32 -4.64 7.76
N SER A 136 18.99 -4.16 8.80
CA SER A 136 20.33 -4.65 9.18
C SER A 136 20.24 -6.01 9.87
N PRO A 137 21.09 -6.99 9.51
CA PRO A 137 21.13 -8.29 10.19
C PRO A 137 21.43 -8.21 11.68
N SER A 138 22.14 -7.16 12.11
CA SER A 138 22.51 -6.92 13.51
C SER A 138 21.58 -5.95 14.23
N GLY A 139 20.56 -5.42 13.53
CA GLY A 139 19.71 -4.38 14.02
C GLY A 139 18.28 -4.84 14.27
N ASN A 140 17.44 -3.85 14.31
CA ASN A 140 16.01 -3.99 14.53
C ASN A 140 15.32 -4.55 13.28
N ASN A 141 14.85 -5.79 13.29
CA ASN A 141 14.25 -6.50 12.17
C ASN A 141 12.82 -6.06 11.82
N LYS A 142 12.41 -4.85 12.18
CA LYS A 142 11.04 -4.37 11.98
C LYS A 142 10.59 -4.46 10.53
N MET A 143 11.42 -3.96 9.60
CA MET A 143 11.08 -4.00 8.17
C MET A 143 11.12 -5.40 7.60
N GLN A 144 12.04 -6.24 8.07
CA GLN A 144 12.06 -7.66 7.69
C GLN A 144 10.80 -8.38 8.15
N VAL A 145 10.37 -8.19 9.40
CA VAL A 145 9.12 -8.74 9.92
C VAL A 145 7.92 -8.25 9.10
N PHE A 146 7.90 -6.97 8.75
CA PHE A 146 6.84 -6.41 7.90
C PHE A 146 6.74 -7.11 6.54
N ILE A 147 7.88 -7.35 5.88
CA ILE A 147 7.93 -7.99 4.56
C ILE A 147 7.58 -9.48 4.64
N GLU A 148 8.00 -10.17 5.69
CA GLU A 148 7.80 -11.61 5.87
C GLU A 148 6.40 -11.99 6.38
N THR A 149 5.64 -11.01 6.90
CA THR A 149 4.27 -11.23 7.36
C THR A 149 3.29 -11.17 6.20
#